data_12f3366d93cee7a744112ca7c25aa0b2
#
_entry.id   12f3366d93cee7a744112ca7c25aa0b2
#
_cell.length_a   1.000
_cell.length_b   1.000
_cell.length_c   1.000
_cell.angle_alpha   90.00
_cell.angle_beta   90.00
_cell.angle_gamma   90.00
#
_symmetry.space_group_name_H-M   'P 1'
#
loop_
_entity.id
_entity.type
_entity.pdbx_description
1 polymer ?
#
loop_
_entity_poly.entity_id
_entity_poly.type
_entity_poly.pdbx_seq_one_letter_code
_entity_poly.pdbx_strand_id
1 'polypeptide(L)'
;MPKAFLVDTTRCTACRGCQVACKEWHDLPANATKQRGTHQNPPDLNPYNYKIVRFHEHLNAAGDVVWNFFPDQCRHCLTPVCVDVADMAVPGAMVKDAKTGAVLATDKSAGLNAEDARAITEACPYNIPRYDAAAKRIAKCDMCIDRVEAGLPPMCVKTCPTGAMVFDERDALLTLAQQRLAAARERFPKAHLVDVEDVSVIYLLAEEKEHYYEHASFM
;
A
#
# COMPACT_ATOMS: atom_id res chain seq x y z
N MET A 1 14.57 0.25 -15.27
CA MET A 1 13.29 0.97 -15.39
C MET A 1 12.58 0.96 -14.04
N PRO A 2 11.74 1.93 -13.71
CA PRO A 2 11.05 1.93 -12.42
C PRO A 2 10.18 0.70 -12.26
N LYS A 3 10.17 0.17 -11.03
CA LYS A 3 9.38 -1.00 -10.65
C LYS A 3 7.98 -0.59 -10.20
N ALA A 4 7.05 -1.52 -10.29
CA ALA A 4 5.68 -1.31 -9.83
C ALA A 4 5.07 -2.58 -9.23
N PHE A 5 3.93 -2.41 -8.56
CA PHE A 5 3.06 -3.50 -8.12
C PHE A 5 1.75 -3.46 -8.88
N LEU A 6 1.21 -4.64 -9.15
CA LEU A 6 -0.22 -4.80 -9.40
C LEU A 6 -0.83 -5.52 -8.21
N VAL A 7 -1.87 -4.94 -7.63
CA VAL A 7 -2.68 -5.53 -6.56
C VAL A 7 -4.08 -5.78 -7.09
N ASP A 8 -4.35 -7.01 -7.44
CA ASP A 8 -5.62 -7.47 -8.01
C ASP A 8 -6.54 -7.93 -6.87
N THR A 9 -7.46 -7.06 -6.45
CA THR A 9 -8.35 -7.36 -5.31
C THR A 9 -9.35 -8.49 -5.64
N THR A 10 -9.63 -8.75 -6.92
CA THR A 10 -10.53 -9.83 -7.35
C THR A 10 -9.97 -11.22 -7.03
N ARG A 11 -8.66 -11.32 -6.79
CA ARG A 11 -7.94 -12.55 -6.45
C ARG A 11 -7.54 -12.60 -4.98
N CYS A 12 -7.76 -11.52 -4.22
CA CYS A 12 -7.38 -11.47 -2.81
C CYS A 12 -8.36 -12.28 -1.97
N THR A 13 -7.84 -13.19 -1.15
CA THR A 13 -8.62 -14.02 -0.22
C THR A 13 -8.48 -13.56 1.24
N ALA A 14 -7.92 -12.38 1.47
CA ALA A 14 -7.68 -11.82 2.80
C ALA A 14 -6.90 -12.76 3.76
N CYS A 15 -6.04 -13.63 3.24
CA CYS A 15 -5.23 -14.55 4.05
C CYS A 15 -4.25 -13.82 4.97
N ARG A 16 -4.00 -12.53 4.74
CA ARG A 16 -3.06 -11.64 5.47
C ARG A 16 -1.59 -12.10 5.43
N GLY A 17 -1.23 -13.08 4.63
CA GLY A 17 0.15 -13.51 4.44
C GLY A 17 1.09 -12.36 4.08
N CYS A 18 0.64 -11.44 3.21
CA CYS A 18 1.39 -10.25 2.83
C CYS A 18 1.63 -9.27 4.00
N GLN A 19 0.69 -9.15 4.94
CA GLN A 19 0.81 -8.34 6.15
C GLN A 19 1.83 -8.95 7.12
N VAL A 20 1.75 -10.24 7.37
CA VAL A 20 2.68 -10.96 8.24
C VAL A 20 4.08 -10.96 7.65
N ALA A 21 4.24 -11.30 6.38
CA ALA A 21 5.55 -11.35 5.72
C ALA A 21 6.24 -9.98 5.68
N CYS A 22 5.49 -8.87 5.53
CA CYS A 22 6.03 -7.52 5.63
C CYS A 22 6.57 -7.26 7.04
N LYS A 23 5.81 -7.64 8.06
CA LYS A 23 6.19 -7.46 9.47
C LYS A 23 7.44 -8.26 9.83
N GLU A 24 7.49 -9.52 9.45
CA GLU A 24 8.64 -10.41 9.67
C GLU A 24 9.91 -9.91 8.96
N TRP A 25 9.79 -9.52 7.70
CA TRP A 25 10.95 -9.07 6.92
C TRP A 25 11.61 -7.81 7.48
N HIS A 26 10.80 -6.89 8.01
CA HIS A 26 11.28 -5.62 8.56
C HIS A 26 11.54 -5.68 10.07
N ASP A 27 11.50 -6.88 10.68
CA ASP A 27 11.66 -7.09 12.13
C ASP A 27 10.82 -6.11 12.96
N LEU A 28 9.56 -5.90 12.53
CA LEU A 28 8.67 -4.97 13.21
C LEU A 28 8.09 -5.60 14.47
N PRO A 29 8.23 -4.93 15.63
CA PRO A 29 7.80 -5.49 16.90
C PRO A 29 6.28 -5.69 16.95
N ALA A 30 5.85 -6.61 17.82
CA ALA A 30 4.44 -6.79 18.12
C ALA A 30 3.87 -5.50 18.73
N ASN A 31 2.62 -5.22 18.41
CA ASN A 31 1.85 -4.14 19.02
C ASN A 31 0.58 -4.69 19.67
N ALA A 32 0.16 -4.08 20.77
CA ALA A 32 -1.07 -4.46 21.43
C ALA A 32 -2.27 -4.23 20.50
N THR A 33 -3.07 -5.27 20.31
CA THR A 33 -4.28 -5.21 19.49
C THR A 33 -5.46 -5.77 20.27
N LYS A 34 -6.67 -5.34 19.92
CA LYS A 34 -7.93 -5.83 20.48
C LYS A 34 -8.86 -6.23 19.34
N GLN A 35 -9.65 -7.27 19.56
CA GLN A 35 -10.76 -7.60 18.68
C GLN A 35 -11.80 -6.45 18.72
N ARG A 36 -12.28 -6.00 17.55
CA ARG A 36 -13.18 -4.86 17.37
C ARG A 36 -14.47 -5.21 16.63
N GLY A 37 -14.81 -6.49 16.56
CA GLY A 37 -15.98 -6.95 15.81
C GLY A 37 -15.76 -7.09 14.30
N THR A 38 -14.54 -6.95 13.83
CA THR A 38 -14.15 -7.16 12.43
C THR A 38 -12.91 -8.05 12.33
N HIS A 39 -12.69 -8.64 11.18
CA HIS A 39 -11.47 -9.40 10.88
C HIS A 39 -10.23 -8.52 10.64
N GLN A 40 -10.41 -7.21 10.48
CA GLN A 40 -9.29 -6.28 10.30
C GLN A 40 -8.56 -6.05 11.63
N ASN A 41 -7.27 -6.35 11.64
CA ASN A 41 -6.41 -6.13 12.81
C ASN A 41 -4.95 -5.96 12.35
N PRO A 42 -4.27 -4.84 12.70
CA PRO A 42 -4.77 -3.70 13.49
C PRO A 42 -5.84 -2.88 12.75
N PRO A 43 -6.48 -1.91 13.42
CA PRO A 43 -7.54 -1.09 12.81
C PRO A 43 -7.04 -0.19 11.69
N ASP A 44 -5.77 0.20 11.73
CA ASP A 44 -5.13 1.04 10.71
C ASP A 44 -3.63 0.75 10.64
N LEU A 45 -2.97 1.28 9.60
CA LEU A 45 -1.51 1.33 9.51
C LEU A 45 -0.95 2.05 10.74
N ASN A 46 0.23 1.62 11.17
CA ASN A 46 0.94 2.22 12.30
C ASN A 46 2.44 1.96 12.14
N PRO A 47 3.31 2.52 13.00
CA PRO A 47 4.76 2.36 12.88
C PRO A 47 5.28 0.92 12.86
N TYR A 48 4.47 -0.03 13.30
CA TYR A 48 4.81 -1.45 13.40
C TYR A 48 4.06 -2.33 12.39
N ASN A 49 3.26 -1.72 11.51
CA ASN A 49 2.51 -2.40 10.45
C ASN A 49 2.47 -1.51 9.20
N TYR A 50 3.44 -1.71 8.30
CA TYR A 50 3.59 -0.95 7.06
C TYR A 50 2.59 -1.39 5.98
N LYS A 51 1.95 -2.54 6.19
CA LYS A 51 0.94 -3.13 5.34
C LYS A 51 -0.12 -3.81 6.18
N ILE A 52 -1.38 -3.61 5.80
CA ILE A 52 -2.52 -4.32 6.38
C ILE A 52 -3.46 -4.78 5.27
N VAL A 53 -4.31 -5.77 5.57
CA VAL A 53 -5.44 -6.09 4.70
C VAL A 53 -6.69 -5.51 5.34
N ARG A 54 -7.31 -4.55 4.66
CA ARG A 54 -8.59 -3.95 5.08
C ARG A 54 -9.74 -4.83 4.65
N PHE A 55 -10.78 -4.83 5.44
CA PHE A 55 -12.01 -5.60 5.24
C PHE A 55 -13.18 -4.63 5.15
N HIS A 56 -13.97 -4.74 4.11
CA HIS A 56 -15.22 -4.03 3.96
C HIS A 56 -16.33 -5.02 3.64
N GLU A 57 -17.41 -4.95 4.42
CA GLU A 57 -18.57 -5.82 4.29
C GLU A 57 -19.80 -4.97 3.97
N HIS A 58 -20.57 -5.37 2.98
CA HIS A 58 -21.83 -4.71 2.63
C HIS A 58 -22.83 -5.71 2.04
N LEU A 59 -24.08 -5.31 1.94
CA LEU A 59 -25.10 -6.08 1.24
C LEU A 59 -25.20 -5.60 -0.22
N ASN A 60 -25.24 -6.53 -1.16
CA ASN A 60 -25.56 -6.21 -2.54
C ASN A 60 -27.08 -5.96 -2.72
N ALA A 61 -27.51 -5.60 -3.93
CA ALA A 61 -28.91 -5.34 -4.23
C ALA A 61 -29.84 -6.56 -4.03
N ALA A 62 -29.29 -7.78 -4.02
CA ALA A 62 -30.02 -9.02 -3.76
C ALA A 62 -30.10 -9.35 -2.26
N GLY A 63 -29.42 -8.59 -1.39
CA GLY A 63 -29.35 -8.83 0.04
C GLY A 63 -28.25 -9.81 0.46
N ASP A 64 -27.37 -10.23 -0.45
CA ASP A 64 -26.23 -11.09 -0.14
C ASP A 64 -25.09 -10.30 0.45
N VAL A 65 -24.35 -10.93 1.39
CA VAL A 65 -23.13 -10.33 1.97
C VAL A 65 -21.99 -10.37 0.96
N VAL A 66 -21.42 -9.21 0.68
CA VAL A 66 -20.23 -9.05 -0.15
C VAL A 66 -19.06 -8.63 0.74
N TRP A 67 -17.92 -9.28 0.58
CA TRP A 67 -16.69 -8.99 1.28
C TRP A 67 -15.63 -8.49 0.30
N ASN A 68 -15.20 -7.26 0.46
CA ASN A 68 -14.12 -6.68 -0.29
C ASN A 68 -12.86 -6.57 0.57
N PHE A 69 -11.72 -6.94 -0.01
CA PHE A 69 -10.44 -6.97 0.67
C PHE A 69 -9.46 -6.03 -0.02
N PHE A 70 -8.83 -5.18 0.77
CA PHE A 70 -7.89 -4.20 0.26
C PHE A 70 -6.53 -4.32 0.94
N PRO A 71 -5.52 -4.94 0.28
CA PRO A 71 -4.16 -5.03 0.80
C PRO A 71 -3.47 -3.67 0.77
N ASP A 72 -3.69 -2.85 1.80
CA ASP A 72 -3.27 -1.46 1.88
C ASP A 72 -1.79 -1.30 2.21
N GLN A 73 -1.11 -0.41 1.48
CA GLN A 73 0.30 -0.04 1.62
C GLN A 73 0.59 1.29 0.94
N CYS A 74 1.84 1.81 1.06
CA CYS A 74 2.27 2.98 0.28
C CYS A 74 2.08 2.77 -1.22
N ARG A 75 1.58 3.81 -1.91
CA ARG A 75 1.39 3.77 -3.37
C ARG A 75 2.67 4.05 -4.16
N HIS A 76 3.72 4.53 -3.49
CA HIS A 76 4.98 4.94 -4.14
C HIS A 76 4.71 5.84 -5.35
N CYS A 77 4.01 6.95 -5.10
CA CYS A 77 3.55 7.91 -6.11
C CYS A 77 4.67 8.32 -7.08
N LEU A 78 4.31 8.60 -8.33
CA LEU A 78 5.25 9.09 -9.34
C LEU A 78 5.73 10.49 -8.96
N THR A 79 4.83 11.33 -8.45
CA THR A 79 5.13 12.64 -7.85
C THR A 79 4.69 12.63 -6.38
N PRO A 80 5.58 12.24 -5.44
CA PRO A 80 5.20 11.99 -4.06
C PRO A 80 5.17 13.27 -3.22
N VAL A 81 4.00 13.90 -3.05
CA VAL A 81 3.80 15.10 -2.23
C VAL A 81 4.33 14.96 -0.80
N CYS A 82 4.35 13.77 -0.22
CA CYS A 82 4.93 13.52 1.10
C CYS A 82 6.45 13.75 1.14
N VAL A 83 7.15 13.61 0.00
CA VAL A 83 8.58 13.95 -0.11
C VAL A 83 8.73 15.46 -0.11
N ASP A 84 7.92 16.18 -0.88
CA ASP A 84 8.00 17.65 -0.98
C ASP A 84 7.72 18.30 0.38
N VAL A 85 6.70 17.84 1.11
CA VAL A 85 6.37 18.33 2.46
C VAL A 85 7.49 17.99 3.47
N ALA A 86 8.06 16.79 3.39
CA ALA A 86 9.17 16.40 4.27
C ALA A 86 10.42 17.23 3.99
N ASP A 87 10.70 17.55 2.72
CA ASP A 87 11.87 18.32 2.31
C ASP A 87 11.80 19.78 2.75
N MET A 88 10.59 20.35 2.84
CA MET A 88 10.37 21.69 3.42
C MET A 88 10.72 21.76 4.90
N ALA A 89 10.51 20.70 5.66
CA ALA A 89 10.81 20.63 7.09
C ALA A 89 12.28 20.21 7.34
N VAL A 90 12.70 19.10 6.75
CA VAL A 90 14.04 18.54 6.87
C VAL A 90 14.50 18.03 5.50
N PRO A 91 15.36 18.76 4.78
CA PRO A 91 15.82 18.38 3.45
C PRO A 91 16.40 16.97 3.38
N GLY A 92 15.81 16.14 2.55
CA GLY A 92 16.17 14.74 2.36
C GLY A 92 15.67 13.79 3.44
N ALA A 93 14.72 14.19 4.30
CA ALA A 93 14.08 13.31 5.27
C ALA A 93 13.28 12.18 4.60
N MET A 94 12.70 12.47 3.44
CA MET A 94 12.14 11.49 2.55
C MET A 94 12.68 11.69 1.13
N VAL A 95 12.81 10.60 0.39
CA VAL A 95 13.34 10.64 -0.98
C VAL A 95 12.57 9.68 -1.89
N LYS A 96 12.58 9.99 -3.19
CA LYS A 96 12.17 9.04 -4.22
C LYS A 96 13.41 8.46 -4.87
N ASP A 97 13.58 7.14 -4.80
CA ASP A 97 14.65 6.46 -5.50
C ASP A 97 14.37 6.41 -7.01
N ALA A 98 15.22 7.02 -7.80
CA ALA A 98 15.04 7.13 -9.25
C ALA A 98 15.18 5.77 -9.97
N LYS A 99 15.93 4.81 -9.39
CA LYS A 99 16.18 3.51 -10.00
C LYS A 99 14.99 2.57 -9.87
N THR A 100 14.43 2.48 -8.67
CA THR A 100 13.34 1.55 -8.37
C THR A 100 11.96 2.21 -8.39
N GLY A 101 11.90 3.53 -8.16
CA GLY A 101 10.66 4.27 -7.94
C GLY A 101 10.16 4.22 -6.51
N ALA A 102 10.91 3.61 -5.59
CA ALA A 102 10.55 3.58 -4.18
C ALA A 102 10.53 4.97 -3.56
N VAL A 103 9.52 5.26 -2.75
CA VAL A 103 9.51 6.44 -1.87
C VAL A 103 9.96 5.96 -0.50
N LEU A 104 11.04 6.54 0.02
CA LEU A 104 11.76 6.07 1.20
C LEU A 104 11.79 7.17 2.27
N ALA A 105 11.68 6.80 3.55
CA ALA A 105 12.12 7.61 4.66
C ALA A 105 13.62 7.34 4.89
N THR A 106 14.40 8.38 5.10
CA THR A 106 15.83 8.28 5.39
C THR A 106 16.12 8.49 6.88
N ASP A 107 17.35 8.27 7.30
CA ASP A 107 17.79 8.56 8.68
C ASP A 107 17.63 10.04 9.05
N LYS A 108 17.62 10.96 8.07
CA LYS A 108 17.35 12.38 8.31
C LYS A 108 15.93 12.65 8.81
N SER A 109 15.01 11.71 8.64
CA SER A 109 13.65 11.80 9.21
C SER A 109 13.66 11.89 10.75
N ALA A 110 14.76 11.52 11.42
CA ALA A 110 14.97 11.74 12.84
C ALA A 110 14.98 13.24 13.25
N GLY A 111 15.20 14.14 12.31
CA GLY A 111 15.11 15.59 12.50
C GLY A 111 13.69 16.15 12.48
N LEU A 112 12.71 15.38 12.03
CA LEU A 112 11.31 15.79 12.01
C LEU A 112 10.72 15.80 13.42
N ASN A 113 9.93 16.82 13.73
CA ASN A 113 9.10 16.84 14.94
C ASN A 113 7.70 16.23 14.67
N ALA A 114 6.88 16.16 15.70
CA ALA A 114 5.53 15.55 15.58
C ALA A 114 4.57 16.36 14.67
N GLU A 115 4.76 17.69 14.58
CA GLU A 115 3.96 18.56 13.73
C GLU A 115 4.33 18.38 12.26
N ASP A 116 5.63 18.36 11.94
CA ASP A 116 6.13 18.04 10.60
C ASP A 116 5.64 16.67 10.13
N ALA A 117 5.75 15.67 11.00
CA ALA A 117 5.30 14.30 10.70
C ALA A 117 3.79 14.23 10.45
N ARG A 118 2.99 15.02 11.20
CA ARG A 118 1.56 15.14 10.97
C ARG A 118 1.27 15.77 9.60
N ALA A 119 1.94 16.88 9.26
CA ALA A 119 1.80 17.52 7.96
C ALA A 119 2.12 16.56 6.79
N ILE A 120 3.17 15.73 6.92
CA ILE A 120 3.53 14.70 5.94
C ILE A 120 2.42 13.64 5.81
N THR A 121 1.80 13.24 6.91
CA THR A 121 0.71 12.26 6.91
C THR A 121 -0.54 12.84 6.25
N GLU A 122 -0.93 14.06 6.63
CA GLU A 122 -2.11 14.77 6.12
C GLU A 122 -1.98 15.12 4.61
N ALA A 123 -0.76 15.38 4.14
CA ALA A 123 -0.49 15.61 2.73
C ALA A 123 -0.66 14.36 1.86
N CYS A 124 -0.61 13.16 2.46
CA CYS A 124 -0.74 11.91 1.72
C CYS A 124 -2.21 11.59 1.42
N PRO A 125 -2.67 11.62 0.14
CA PRO A 125 -4.06 11.35 -0.18
C PRO A 125 -4.51 9.92 0.18
N TYR A 126 -3.55 9.03 0.38
CA TYR A 126 -3.79 7.63 0.76
C TYR A 126 -3.64 7.36 2.26
N ASN A 127 -3.41 8.39 3.07
CA ASN A 127 -3.25 8.27 4.52
C ASN A 127 -2.21 7.20 4.92
N ILE A 128 -1.00 7.26 4.38
CA ILE A 128 -0.01 6.17 4.56
C ILE A 128 1.08 6.47 5.59
N PRO A 129 1.84 7.58 5.54
CA PRO A 129 2.94 7.79 6.47
C PRO A 129 2.48 7.76 7.93
N ARG A 130 3.28 7.16 8.79
CA ARG A 130 3.04 7.15 10.24
C ARG A 130 4.31 7.60 10.94
N TYR A 131 4.17 8.34 12.02
CA TYR A 131 5.30 8.76 12.84
C TYR A 131 5.53 7.79 13.99
N ASP A 132 6.73 7.26 14.06
CA ASP A 132 7.21 6.53 15.23
C ASP A 132 7.90 7.53 16.18
N ALA A 133 7.17 7.93 17.21
CA ALA A 133 7.68 8.91 18.18
C ALA A 133 8.84 8.36 19.04
N ALA A 134 8.92 7.06 19.24
CA ALA A 134 9.98 6.42 20.00
C ALA A 134 11.29 6.36 19.17
N ALA A 135 11.18 5.98 17.90
CA ALA A 135 12.30 5.92 16.98
C ALA A 135 12.57 7.26 16.26
N LYS A 136 11.70 8.27 16.44
CA LYS A 136 11.74 9.59 15.78
C LYS A 136 11.90 9.47 14.26
N ARG A 137 11.05 8.68 13.64
CA ARG A 137 11.14 8.46 12.19
C ARG A 137 9.76 8.29 11.54
N ILE A 138 9.70 8.56 10.23
CA ILE A 138 8.55 8.20 9.40
C ILE A 138 8.60 6.71 9.10
N ALA A 139 7.51 6.02 9.40
CA ALA A 139 7.31 4.59 9.18
C ALA A 139 6.27 4.36 8.07
N LYS A 140 6.62 3.61 7.05
CA LYS A 140 5.75 3.19 5.95
C LYS A 140 6.42 2.11 5.10
N CYS A 141 5.66 1.49 4.21
CA CYS A 141 6.23 0.59 3.20
C CYS A 141 7.38 1.27 2.43
N ASP A 142 8.50 0.59 2.31
CA ASP A 142 9.72 1.01 1.63
C ASP A 142 9.97 0.25 0.32
N MET A 143 8.96 -0.51 -0.17
CA MET A 143 9.06 -1.37 -1.35
C MET A 143 9.97 -2.61 -1.12
N CYS A 144 10.39 -2.89 0.12
CA CYS A 144 11.47 -3.83 0.45
C CYS A 144 12.72 -3.54 -0.40
N ILE A 145 13.21 -2.30 -0.34
CA ILE A 145 14.25 -1.78 -1.23
C ILE A 145 15.51 -2.65 -1.23
N ASP A 146 15.90 -3.19 -0.09
CA ASP A 146 17.03 -4.11 0.08
C ASP A 146 16.87 -5.38 -0.80
N ARG A 147 15.67 -5.93 -0.86
CA ARG A 147 15.35 -7.07 -1.72
C ARG A 147 15.33 -6.70 -3.19
N VAL A 148 14.69 -5.58 -3.51
CA VAL A 148 14.55 -5.10 -4.89
C VAL A 148 15.92 -4.79 -5.50
N GLU A 149 16.84 -4.19 -4.74
CA GLU A 149 18.23 -3.97 -5.16
C GLU A 149 19.00 -5.28 -5.36
N ALA A 150 18.68 -6.30 -4.58
CA ALA A 150 19.22 -7.67 -4.75
C ALA A 150 18.54 -8.47 -5.88
N GLY A 151 17.63 -7.86 -6.66
CA GLY A 151 16.91 -8.53 -7.74
C GLY A 151 15.79 -9.48 -7.27
N LEU A 152 15.37 -9.37 -6.01
CA LEU A 152 14.33 -10.20 -5.40
C LEU A 152 13.00 -9.44 -5.31
N PRO A 153 11.85 -10.12 -5.43
CA PRO A 153 10.56 -9.47 -5.24
C PRO A 153 10.33 -9.08 -3.78
N PRO A 154 9.53 -8.02 -3.51
CA PRO A 154 9.08 -7.69 -2.17
C PRO A 154 8.43 -8.87 -1.45
N MET A 155 8.56 -8.95 -0.11
CA MET A 155 8.08 -10.10 0.65
C MET A 155 6.57 -10.32 0.54
N CYS A 156 5.79 -9.25 0.48
CA CYS A 156 4.34 -9.33 0.30
C CYS A 156 3.93 -9.97 -1.04
N VAL A 157 4.73 -9.77 -2.08
CA VAL A 157 4.54 -10.42 -3.39
C VAL A 157 4.95 -11.89 -3.32
N LYS A 158 6.16 -12.15 -2.79
CA LYS A 158 6.70 -13.52 -2.67
C LYS A 158 5.74 -14.45 -1.92
N THR A 159 5.04 -13.95 -0.90
CA THR A 159 4.17 -14.75 -0.05
C THR A 159 2.73 -14.85 -0.52
N CYS A 160 2.31 -14.12 -1.56
CA CYS A 160 0.91 -14.11 -1.99
C CYS A 160 0.50 -15.42 -2.68
N PRO A 161 -0.33 -16.29 -2.05
CA PRO A 161 -0.61 -17.62 -2.58
C PRO A 161 -1.51 -17.61 -3.82
N THR A 162 -2.31 -16.55 -3.99
CA THR A 162 -3.27 -16.43 -5.11
C THR A 162 -2.68 -15.65 -6.30
N GLY A 163 -1.47 -15.09 -6.15
CA GLY A 163 -0.91 -14.17 -7.13
C GLY A 163 -1.73 -12.89 -7.31
N ALA A 164 -2.48 -12.48 -6.27
CA ALA A 164 -3.17 -11.19 -6.24
C ALA A 164 -2.18 -10.03 -6.30
N MET A 165 -0.98 -10.22 -5.76
CA MET A 165 0.11 -9.24 -5.82
C MET A 165 1.18 -9.71 -6.80
N VAL A 166 1.55 -8.83 -7.72
CA VAL A 166 2.64 -9.02 -8.70
C VAL A 166 3.58 -7.81 -8.63
N PHE A 167 4.86 -8.03 -8.90
CA PHE A 167 5.87 -6.98 -8.92
C PHE A 167 6.82 -7.19 -10.10
N ASP A 168 6.98 -6.17 -10.93
CA ASP A 168 7.85 -6.21 -12.11
C ASP A 168 8.19 -4.80 -12.60
N GLU A 169 8.78 -4.68 -13.77
CA GLU A 169 8.90 -3.43 -14.51
C GLU A 169 7.52 -2.82 -14.76
N ARG A 170 7.39 -1.50 -14.58
CA ARG A 170 6.09 -0.81 -14.63
C ARG A 170 5.33 -1.04 -15.94
N ASP A 171 6.01 -1.00 -17.08
CA ASP A 171 5.35 -1.16 -18.39
C ASP A 171 4.80 -2.58 -18.59
N ALA A 172 5.55 -3.59 -18.14
CA ALA A 172 5.08 -4.98 -18.15
C ALA A 172 3.85 -5.15 -17.25
N LEU A 173 3.83 -4.49 -16.09
CA LEU A 173 2.68 -4.54 -15.18
C LEU A 173 1.47 -3.78 -15.69
N LEU A 174 1.63 -2.68 -16.40
CA LEU A 174 0.52 -1.99 -17.07
C LEU A 174 -0.16 -2.91 -18.09
N THR A 175 0.63 -3.62 -18.89
CA THR A 175 0.10 -4.60 -19.83
C THR A 175 -0.66 -5.73 -19.10
N LEU A 176 -0.07 -6.28 -18.06
CA LEU A 176 -0.71 -7.32 -17.23
C LEU A 176 -1.99 -6.81 -16.55
N ALA A 177 -1.98 -5.56 -16.07
CA ALA A 177 -3.14 -4.95 -15.43
C ALA A 177 -4.32 -4.84 -16.38
N GLN A 178 -4.10 -4.44 -17.64
CA GLN A 178 -5.16 -4.40 -18.65
C GLN A 178 -5.69 -5.80 -19.00
N GLN A 179 -4.83 -6.79 -19.10
CA GLN A 179 -5.25 -8.18 -19.34
C GLN A 179 -6.12 -8.70 -18.18
N ARG A 180 -5.69 -8.45 -16.92
CA ARG A 180 -6.46 -8.86 -15.74
C ARG A 180 -7.77 -8.09 -15.61
N LEU A 181 -7.78 -6.81 -15.95
CA LEU A 181 -9.00 -6.00 -15.97
C LEU A 181 -10.02 -6.56 -16.96
N ALA A 182 -9.60 -6.90 -18.18
CA ALA A 182 -10.47 -7.50 -19.18
C ALA A 182 -11.10 -8.82 -18.68
N ALA A 183 -10.28 -9.70 -18.12
CA ALA A 183 -10.77 -10.96 -17.53
C ALA A 183 -11.66 -10.74 -16.28
N ALA A 184 -11.33 -9.77 -15.43
CA ALA A 184 -12.11 -9.47 -14.24
C ALA A 184 -13.52 -8.96 -14.59
N ARG A 185 -13.67 -8.19 -15.66
CA ARG A 185 -14.96 -7.62 -16.11
C ARG A 185 -15.98 -8.67 -16.54
N GLU A 186 -15.57 -9.87 -16.89
CA GLU A 186 -16.49 -10.98 -17.17
C GLU A 186 -17.32 -11.35 -15.95
N ARG A 187 -16.74 -11.23 -14.75
CA ARG A 187 -17.41 -11.54 -13.48
C ARG A 187 -17.80 -10.28 -12.69
N PHE A 188 -17.03 -9.23 -12.80
CA PHE A 188 -17.18 -7.96 -12.08
C PHE A 188 -17.30 -6.83 -13.10
N PRO A 189 -18.48 -6.53 -13.63
CA PRO A 189 -18.66 -5.54 -14.72
C PRO A 189 -18.15 -4.13 -14.38
N LYS A 190 -18.12 -3.77 -13.09
CA LYS A 190 -17.63 -2.50 -12.58
C LYS A 190 -16.10 -2.48 -12.32
N ALA A 191 -15.42 -3.60 -12.59
CA ALA A 191 -13.98 -3.66 -12.34
C ALA A 191 -13.21 -2.56 -13.08
N HIS A 192 -12.28 -1.93 -12.38
CA HIS A 192 -11.48 -0.83 -12.89
C HIS A 192 -10.11 -0.77 -12.23
N LEU A 193 -9.18 -0.06 -12.88
CA LEU A 193 -7.88 0.28 -12.32
C LEU A 193 -7.94 1.68 -11.73
N VAL A 194 -7.26 1.92 -10.61
CA VAL A 194 -7.25 3.22 -9.94
C VAL A 194 -5.86 3.86 -9.96
N ASP A 195 -5.84 5.18 -10.13
CA ASP A 195 -4.70 6.08 -10.03
C ASP A 195 -3.47 5.66 -10.88
N VAL A 196 -3.71 5.00 -12.01
CA VAL A 196 -2.66 4.34 -12.83
C VAL A 196 -1.55 5.31 -13.24
N GLU A 197 -1.90 6.55 -13.56
CA GLU A 197 -0.95 7.56 -14.05
C GLU A 197 -0.15 8.24 -12.93
N ASP A 198 -0.50 7.98 -11.65
CA ASP A 198 0.03 8.73 -10.50
C ASP A 198 0.85 7.86 -9.54
N VAL A 199 0.75 6.52 -9.65
CA VAL A 199 1.31 5.61 -8.65
C VAL A 199 2.12 4.47 -9.25
N SER A 200 3.02 3.90 -8.44
CA SER A 200 3.74 2.65 -8.73
C SER A 200 3.06 1.42 -8.10
N VAL A 201 2.00 1.58 -7.29
CA VAL A 201 1.19 0.47 -6.77
C VAL A 201 -0.22 0.59 -7.32
N ILE A 202 -0.47 -0.11 -8.41
CA ILE A 202 -1.71 -0.07 -9.17
C ILE A 202 -2.67 -1.08 -8.58
N TYR A 203 -3.91 -0.63 -8.26
CA TYR A 203 -4.96 -1.53 -7.80
C TYR A 203 -5.98 -1.79 -8.92
N LEU A 204 -6.36 -3.07 -9.04
CA LEU A 204 -7.54 -3.50 -9.75
C LEU A 204 -8.64 -3.76 -8.71
N LEU A 205 -9.69 -2.96 -8.74
CA LEU A 205 -10.86 -3.08 -7.87
C LEU A 205 -11.99 -3.79 -8.62
N ALA A 206 -12.79 -4.63 -7.94
CA ALA A 206 -13.96 -5.27 -8.51
C ALA A 206 -15.20 -4.37 -8.49
N GLU A 207 -15.25 -3.43 -7.54
CA GLU A 207 -16.35 -2.51 -7.28
C GLU A 207 -15.82 -1.11 -7.02
N GLU A 208 -16.71 -0.14 -6.84
CA GLU A 208 -16.38 1.25 -6.52
C GLU A 208 -15.54 1.35 -5.23
N LYS A 209 -14.68 2.35 -5.14
CA LYS A 209 -13.71 2.51 -4.05
C LYS A 209 -14.35 2.58 -2.65
N GLU A 210 -15.58 3.08 -2.57
CA GLU A 210 -16.37 3.19 -1.33
C GLU A 210 -16.62 1.84 -0.66
N HIS A 211 -16.60 0.76 -1.46
CA HIS A 211 -16.71 -0.63 -1.00
C HIS A 211 -15.38 -1.27 -0.61
N TYR A 212 -14.31 -0.46 -0.44
CA TYR A 212 -13.00 -0.92 0.02
C TYR A 212 -12.47 -0.09 1.18
N TYR A 213 -12.17 1.18 0.92
CA TYR A 213 -11.58 2.08 1.90
C TYR A 213 -11.64 3.52 1.36
N GLU A 214 -11.94 4.48 2.21
CA GLU A 214 -12.07 5.90 1.84
C GLU A 214 -10.84 6.49 1.13
N HIS A 215 -9.64 5.97 1.44
CA HIS A 215 -8.38 6.35 0.80
C HIS A 215 -7.85 5.27 -0.17
N ALA A 216 -8.71 4.43 -0.73
CA ALA A 216 -8.30 3.42 -1.72
C ALA A 216 -7.79 4.08 -3.01
N SER A 217 -8.40 5.20 -3.41
CA SER A 217 -8.01 6.09 -4.51
C SER A 217 -8.19 7.54 -4.06
N PHE A 218 -7.48 8.47 -4.69
CA PHE A 218 -7.64 9.90 -4.40
C PHE A 218 -8.66 10.58 -5.34
N MET A 219 -9.05 9.94 -6.45
CA MET A 219 -10.10 10.41 -7.37
C MET A 219 -11.45 9.81 -7.04
#